data_7b0ddddbef00a1054d66b5524b194494
#
_entry.id   7b0ddddbef00a1054d66b5524b194494
#
_cell.length_a   1.000
_cell.length_b   1.000
_cell.length_c   1.000
_cell.angle_alpha   90.00
_cell.angle_beta   90.00
_cell.angle_gamma   90.00
#
_symmetry.space_group_name_H-M   'P 1'
#
loop_
_entity.id
_entity.type
_entity.pdbx_description
1 polymer ?
#
loop_
_entity_poly.entity_id
_entity_poly.type
_entity_poly.pdbx_seq_one_letter_code
_entity_poly.pdbx_strand_id
1 'polypeptide(L)'
;YCDGYEVLTSYRNSKNYGDNWISAGYALWFIRESRYLNNARMLMNTSCAVSGTGFFFSRKVIESAGGWTFHLLTEDSEFSVHQILKGQKIGFCAGAILYDEQPVTFRQSWRQRMRWARGCLQVFRKYGVGLLKGMGRGSFSCYDMSMTVLPAFVLTVGLIVTYLVVATVTAVDGIPFWPCLIYILRALFGMYQTLFIIGLFTTVTEWDNIYTSTGKKIWYTFTFPLFMITYIPISVAALFTKVKWKPIEHHRADRKVLETAAGRSGK
;
A
#
# COMPACT_ATOMS: atom_id res chain seq x y z
N TYR A 1 -1.17 17.86 15.58
CA TYR A 1 -1.33 17.92 17.05
C TYR A 1 -2.07 19.19 17.46
N CYS A 2 -1.68 20.32 16.88
CA CYS A 2 -2.36 21.60 17.15
C CYS A 2 -3.83 21.60 16.73
N ASP A 3 -4.22 20.76 15.77
CA ASP A 3 -5.59 20.64 15.27
C ASP A 3 -6.42 19.56 16.00
N GLY A 4 -5.96 19.12 17.17
CA GLY A 4 -6.67 18.15 18.02
C GLY A 4 -6.47 16.68 17.65
N TYR A 5 -5.58 16.34 16.71
CA TYR A 5 -5.26 14.95 16.38
C TYR A 5 -4.26 14.37 17.38
N GLU A 6 -4.62 13.22 17.96
CA GLU A 6 -3.75 12.47 18.86
C GLU A 6 -2.81 11.49 18.11
N VAL A 7 -3.11 11.22 16.83
CA VAL A 7 -2.29 10.40 15.93
C VAL A 7 -2.17 11.12 14.59
N LEU A 8 -0.94 11.21 14.07
CA LEU A 8 -0.63 11.84 12.79
C LEU A 8 0.28 10.93 11.98
N THR A 9 0.03 10.81 10.69
CA THR A 9 0.95 10.20 9.73
C THR A 9 1.52 11.25 8.78
N SER A 10 2.67 10.97 8.19
CA SER A 10 3.43 11.89 7.34
C SER A 10 3.35 11.52 5.86
N TYR A 11 3.81 12.43 5.00
CA TYR A 11 4.02 12.14 3.59
C TYR A 11 5.25 11.23 3.44
N ARG A 12 5.06 10.02 2.93
CA ARG A 12 6.12 9.05 2.70
C ARG A 12 6.64 9.12 1.27
N ASN A 13 7.91 9.51 1.14
CA ASN A 13 8.67 9.56 -0.11
C ASN A 13 9.76 8.49 -0.08
N SER A 14 10.54 8.38 -1.15
CA SER A 14 11.66 7.46 -1.27
C SER A 14 12.95 8.19 -1.60
N LYS A 15 14.05 7.81 -0.93
CA LYS A 15 15.38 8.33 -1.21
C LYS A 15 16.09 7.63 -2.36
N ASN A 16 15.64 6.45 -2.75
CA ASN A 16 16.26 5.62 -3.77
C ASN A 16 15.34 5.23 -4.94
N TYR A 17 14.45 6.14 -5.33
CA TYR A 17 13.56 5.95 -6.48
C TYR A 17 14.32 5.54 -7.75
N GLY A 18 15.48 6.15 -7.98
CA GLY A 18 16.27 6.01 -9.21
C GLY A 18 17.10 4.74 -9.32
N ASP A 19 17.14 3.85 -8.32
CA ASP A 19 18.02 2.68 -8.31
C ASP A 19 17.57 1.64 -9.34
N ASN A 20 16.31 1.21 -9.27
CA ASN A 20 15.75 0.27 -10.23
C ASN A 20 14.21 0.30 -10.23
N TRP A 21 13.59 -0.56 -11.07
CA TRP A 21 12.14 -0.62 -11.23
C TRP A 21 11.39 -1.11 -9.97
N ILE A 22 12.06 -1.84 -9.07
CA ILE A 22 11.47 -2.32 -7.82
C ILE A 22 11.37 -1.17 -6.82
N SER A 23 12.49 -0.46 -6.57
CA SER A 23 12.51 0.70 -5.67
C SER A 23 11.59 1.81 -6.17
N ALA A 24 11.56 2.05 -7.49
CA ALA A 24 10.62 2.99 -8.11
C ALA A 24 9.16 2.56 -7.94
N GLY A 25 8.86 1.27 -8.07
CA GLY A 25 7.52 0.72 -7.85
C GLY A 25 7.01 0.97 -6.44
N TYR A 26 7.84 0.73 -5.42
CA TYR A 26 7.52 1.06 -4.03
C TYR A 26 7.33 2.57 -3.84
N ALA A 27 8.24 3.37 -4.38
CA ALA A 27 8.19 4.81 -4.24
C ALA A 27 6.89 5.39 -4.80
N LEU A 28 6.52 5.01 -6.04
CA LEU A 28 5.24 5.44 -6.64
C LEU A 28 4.03 4.98 -5.82
N TRP A 29 4.08 3.77 -5.26
CA TRP A 29 3.02 3.27 -4.40
C TRP A 29 2.84 4.14 -3.15
N PHE A 30 3.92 4.45 -2.40
CA PHE A 30 3.85 5.24 -1.18
C PHE A 30 3.55 6.72 -1.43
N ILE A 31 4.09 7.31 -2.51
CA ILE A 31 3.75 8.67 -2.94
C ILE A 31 2.25 8.75 -3.25
N ARG A 32 1.71 7.79 -4.02
CA ARG A 32 0.28 7.70 -4.31
C ARG A 32 -0.54 7.56 -3.02
N GLU A 33 -0.12 6.69 -2.10
CA GLU A 33 -0.81 6.49 -0.81
C GLU A 33 -0.86 7.78 0.00
N SER A 34 0.25 8.50 0.09
CA SER A 34 0.32 9.76 0.80
C SER A 34 -0.56 10.83 0.13
N ARG A 35 -0.37 11.03 -1.18
CA ARG A 35 -1.01 12.12 -1.92
C ARG A 35 -2.51 11.88 -2.16
N TYR A 36 -2.90 10.68 -2.57
CA TYR A 36 -4.26 10.41 -3.05
C TYR A 36 -5.13 9.61 -2.07
N LEU A 37 -4.54 8.92 -1.10
CA LEU A 37 -5.33 8.24 -0.08
C LEU A 37 -5.33 9.04 1.23
N ASN A 38 -4.20 9.23 1.89
CA ASN A 38 -4.18 9.90 3.19
C ASN A 38 -4.57 11.38 3.10
N ASN A 39 -4.12 12.10 2.07
CA ASN A 39 -4.55 13.49 1.86
C ASN A 39 -6.05 13.60 1.57
N ALA A 40 -6.62 12.70 0.74
CA ALA A 40 -8.06 12.68 0.48
C ALA A 40 -8.87 12.34 1.75
N ARG A 41 -8.41 11.36 2.54
CA ARG A 41 -9.01 11.02 3.84
C ARG A 41 -9.05 12.22 4.78
N MET A 42 -7.94 12.96 4.85
CA MET A 42 -7.85 14.17 5.66
C MET A 42 -8.85 15.24 5.19
N LEU A 43 -8.92 15.51 3.88
CA LEU A 43 -9.86 16.48 3.29
C LEU A 43 -11.32 16.07 3.49
N MET A 44 -11.65 14.78 3.45
CA MET A 44 -12.98 14.24 3.71
C MET A 44 -13.30 14.12 5.20
N ASN A 45 -12.39 14.54 6.09
CA ASN A 45 -12.54 14.42 7.53
C ASN A 45 -12.75 12.97 8.01
N THR A 46 -12.17 12.00 7.29
CA THR A 46 -12.13 10.59 7.65
C THR A 46 -10.76 10.23 8.25
N SER A 47 -10.60 9.01 8.77
CA SER A 47 -9.32 8.60 9.37
C SER A 47 -8.32 8.18 8.30
N CYS A 48 -7.10 8.69 8.39
CA CYS A 48 -5.96 8.20 7.62
C CYS A 48 -5.49 6.84 8.13
N ALA A 49 -4.52 6.24 7.43
CA ALA A 49 -3.83 5.02 7.84
C ALA A 49 -2.35 5.31 8.06
N VAL A 50 -1.76 4.69 9.08
CA VAL A 50 -0.32 4.68 9.31
C VAL A 50 0.34 3.67 8.37
N SER A 51 1.52 3.99 7.86
CA SER A 51 2.24 3.20 6.85
C SER A 51 3.65 2.83 7.35
N GLY A 52 3.74 2.18 8.50
CA GLY A 52 4.95 1.58 9.07
C GLY A 52 6.01 2.54 9.60
N THR A 53 6.05 3.77 9.12
CA THR A 53 7.07 4.75 9.49
C THR A 53 6.55 6.19 9.36
N GLY A 54 7.26 7.16 9.96
CA GLY A 54 6.90 8.57 9.86
C GLY A 54 5.54 8.91 10.45
N PHE A 55 5.18 8.33 11.58
CA PHE A 55 3.96 8.66 12.30
C PHE A 55 4.25 9.08 13.74
N PHE A 56 3.35 9.85 14.28
CA PHE A 56 3.36 10.39 15.62
C PHE A 56 2.08 9.97 16.34
N PHE A 57 2.18 9.72 17.64
CA PHE A 57 1.02 9.50 18.51
C PHE A 57 1.28 10.13 19.88
N SER A 58 0.22 10.57 20.54
CA SER A 58 0.33 11.10 21.89
C SER A 58 0.51 9.98 22.91
N ARG A 59 1.06 10.33 24.06
CA ARG A 59 1.23 9.43 25.19
C ARG A 59 -0.11 8.81 25.64
N LYS A 60 -1.19 9.59 25.61
CA LYS A 60 -2.54 9.14 25.97
C LYS A 60 -3.02 7.95 25.14
N VAL A 61 -2.70 7.95 23.83
CA VAL A 61 -3.09 6.85 22.90
C VAL A 61 -2.47 5.54 23.36
N ILE A 62 -1.20 5.54 23.74
CA ILE A 62 -0.50 4.33 24.17
C ILE A 62 -0.90 3.91 25.59
N GLU A 63 -1.06 4.87 26.51
CA GLU A 63 -1.53 4.57 27.87
C GLU A 63 -2.95 3.99 27.88
N SER A 64 -3.84 4.51 27.02
CA SER A 64 -5.21 3.99 26.85
C SER A 64 -5.27 2.57 26.28
N ALA A 65 -4.20 2.14 25.62
CA ALA A 65 -4.05 0.78 25.07
C ALA A 65 -3.32 -0.17 26.04
N GLY A 66 -2.86 0.32 27.19
CA GLY A 66 -2.06 -0.46 28.14
C GLY A 66 -0.61 -0.67 27.68
N GLY A 67 -0.08 0.21 26.84
CA GLY A 67 1.23 0.12 26.22
C GLY A 67 1.13 -0.20 24.73
N TRP A 68 2.27 -0.55 24.11
CA TRP A 68 2.31 -0.99 22.71
C TRP A 68 1.89 -2.48 22.63
N THR A 69 0.64 -2.73 22.30
CA THR A 69 0.01 -4.07 22.27
C THR A 69 -0.16 -4.61 20.84
N PHE A 70 0.43 -3.97 19.86
CA PHE A 70 0.30 -4.29 18.42
C PHE A 70 1.50 -5.14 17.98
N HIS A 71 1.25 -6.44 17.73
CA HIS A 71 2.31 -7.43 17.49
C HIS A 71 2.09 -8.28 16.23
N LEU A 72 1.10 -7.94 15.39
CA LEU A 72 0.89 -8.61 14.11
C LEU A 72 2.02 -8.27 13.13
N LEU A 73 2.11 -9.03 12.03
CA LEU A 73 3.14 -8.81 11.01
C LEU A 73 3.08 -7.43 10.33
N THR A 74 1.94 -6.75 10.43
CA THR A 74 1.70 -5.36 10.02
C THR A 74 1.12 -4.61 11.22
N GLU A 75 1.99 -4.30 12.17
CA GLU A 75 1.64 -3.62 13.43
C GLU A 75 1.07 -2.21 13.20
N ASP A 76 1.49 -1.55 12.14
CA ASP A 76 1.01 -0.26 11.65
C ASP A 76 -0.46 -0.31 11.21
N SER A 77 -0.79 -1.31 10.42
CA SER A 77 -2.17 -1.56 9.98
C SER A 77 -3.04 -2.00 11.17
N GLU A 78 -2.49 -2.83 12.06
CA GLU A 78 -3.18 -3.23 13.30
C GLU A 78 -3.49 -2.01 14.17
N PHE A 79 -2.50 -1.14 14.38
CA PHE A 79 -2.65 0.11 15.12
C PHE A 79 -3.72 1.00 14.48
N SER A 80 -3.65 1.20 13.15
CA SER A 80 -4.61 2.04 12.42
C SER A 80 -6.05 1.54 12.58
N VAL A 81 -6.28 0.24 12.38
CA VAL A 81 -7.61 -0.38 12.54
C VAL A 81 -8.11 -0.24 13.98
N HIS A 82 -7.24 -0.46 14.97
CA HIS A 82 -7.59 -0.34 16.37
C HIS A 82 -8.05 1.09 16.73
N GLN A 83 -7.31 2.12 16.28
CA GLN A 83 -7.69 3.51 16.53
C GLN A 83 -9.04 3.85 15.88
N ILE A 84 -9.26 3.42 14.63
CA ILE A 84 -10.51 3.66 13.91
C ILE A 84 -11.70 2.99 14.63
N LEU A 85 -11.55 1.77 15.11
CA LEU A 85 -12.60 1.08 15.86
C LEU A 85 -12.89 1.73 17.21
N LYS A 86 -11.94 2.43 17.81
CA LYS A 86 -12.14 3.28 18.99
C LYS A 86 -12.73 4.66 18.69
N GLY A 87 -13.01 4.97 17.42
CA GLY A 87 -13.49 6.29 17.00
C GLY A 87 -12.41 7.38 16.97
N GLN A 88 -11.14 7.01 17.14
CA GLN A 88 -10.01 7.93 17.03
C GLN A 88 -9.65 8.16 15.56
N LYS A 89 -9.54 9.44 15.17
CA LYS A 89 -9.09 9.81 13.84
C LYS A 89 -7.57 9.92 13.78
N ILE A 90 -6.99 9.35 12.75
CA ILE A 90 -5.60 9.53 12.38
C ILE A 90 -5.55 10.66 11.37
N GLY A 91 -4.83 11.74 11.67
CA GLY A 91 -4.62 12.86 10.76
C GLY A 91 -3.44 12.63 9.82
N PHE A 92 -3.29 13.49 8.80
CA PHE A 92 -2.20 13.47 7.84
C PHE A 92 -1.52 14.83 7.75
N CYS A 93 -0.21 14.86 7.86
CA CYS A 93 0.61 16.06 7.73
C CYS A 93 1.39 16.02 6.42
N ALA A 94 0.89 16.72 5.38
CA ALA A 94 1.52 16.78 4.06
C ALA A 94 2.90 17.46 4.08
N GLY A 95 3.12 18.42 4.99
CA GLY A 95 4.40 19.12 5.13
C GLY A 95 5.49 18.33 5.86
N ALA A 96 5.14 17.26 6.57
CA ALA A 96 6.11 16.37 7.22
C ALA A 96 6.49 15.25 6.23
N ILE A 97 7.59 15.44 5.50
CA ILE A 97 8.03 14.49 4.47
C ILE A 97 9.10 13.55 5.04
N LEU A 98 8.83 12.24 5.00
CA LEU A 98 9.78 11.20 5.33
C LEU A 98 10.37 10.58 4.06
N TYR A 99 11.68 10.44 4.01
CA TYR A 99 12.39 9.75 2.91
C TYR A 99 12.84 8.38 3.39
N ASP A 100 12.19 7.35 2.88
CA ASP A 100 12.45 5.96 3.23
C ASP A 100 13.26 5.24 2.14
N GLU A 101 14.00 4.21 2.53
CA GLU A 101 14.77 3.37 1.61
C GLU A 101 13.96 2.14 1.21
N GLN A 102 13.81 1.96 -0.09
CA GLN A 102 13.02 0.87 -0.66
C GLN A 102 13.91 -0.32 -1.07
N PRO A 103 13.41 -1.55 -1.00
CA PRO A 103 14.12 -2.72 -1.50
C PRO A 103 14.56 -2.56 -2.96
N VAL A 104 15.77 -3.01 -3.26
CA VAL A 104 16.32 -2.99 -4.63
C VAL A 104 16.36 -4.38 -5.27
N THR A 105 16.14 -5.45 -4.52
CA THR A 105 16.12 -6.82 -5.06
C THR A 105 14.72 -7.41 -5.05
N PHE A 106 14.38 -8.18 -6.09
CA PHE A 106 13.08 -8.84 -6.18
C PHE A 106 12.84 -9.82 -5.02
N ARG A 107 13.87 -10.54 -4.57
CA ARG A 107 13.79 -11.47 -3.45
C ARG A 107 13.44 -10.77 -2.14
N GLN A 108 14.05 -9.63 -1.86
CA GLN A 108 13.75 -8.81 -0.68
C GLN A 108 12.33 -8.24 -0.76
N SER A 109 11.96 -7.69 -1.92
CA SER A 109 10.62 -7.19 -2.22
C SER A 109 9.56 -8.29 -2.05
N TRP A 110 9.78 -9.49 -2.58
CA TRP A 110 8.88 -10.63 -2.43
C TRP A 110 8.63 -10.95 -0.95
N ARG A 111 9.70 -11.07 -0.16
CA ARG A 111 9.59 -11.37 1.29
C ARG A 111 8.83 -10.29 2.04
N GLN A 112 9.09 -9.01 1.76
CA GLN A 112 8.41 -7.90 2.41
C GLN A 112 6.93 -7.86 2.07
N ARG A 113 6.57 -7.94 0.79
CA ARG A 113 5.17 -7.90 0.35
C ARG A 113 4.40 -9.14 0.80
N MET A 114 5.04 -10.31 0.87
CA MET A 114 4.45 -11.52 1.45
C MET A 114 4.14 -11.30 2.94
N ARG A 115 5.04 -10.64 3.69
CA ARG A 115 4.80 -10.25 5.08
C ARG A 115 3.58 -9.33 5.20
N TRP A 116 3.49 -8.33 4.33
CA TRP A 116 2.34 -7.42 4.32
C TRP A 116 1.03 -8.14 4.02
N ALA A 117 1.00 -8.95 2.97
CA ALA A 117 -0.17 -9.72 2.61
C ALA A 117 -0.63 -10.63 3.78
N ARG A 118 0.31 -11.34 4.42
CA ARG A 118 -0.01 -12.18 5.58
C ARG A 118 -0.47 -11.37 6.79
N GLY A 119 0.16 -10.21 7.04
CA GLY A 119 -0.21 -9.28 8.11
C GLY A 119 -1.63 -8.76 7.93
N CYS A 120 -2.01 -8.34 6.73
CA CYS A 120 -3.36 -7.91 6.41
C CYS A 120 -4.42 -8.99 6.72
N LEU A 121 -4.13 -10.27 6.41
CA LEU A 121 -5.01 -11.38 6.79
C LEU A 121 -5.14 -11.53 8.32
N GLN A 122 -4.04 -11.36 9.06
CA GLN A 122 -4.07 -11.43 10.51
C GLN A 122 -4.91 -10.29 11.11
N VAL A 123 -4.73 -9.06 10.59
CA VAL A 123 -5.52 -7.89 10.99
C VAL A 123 -7.00 -8.13 10.70
N PHE A 124 -7.33 -8.61 9.50
CA PHE A 124 -8.73 -8.89 9.15
C PHE A 124 -9.34 -10.00 10.02
N ARG A 125 -8.60 -11.05 10.31
CA ARG A 125 -9.05 -12.10 11.25
C ARG A 125 -9.36 -11.57 12.64
N LYS A 126 -8.52 -10.66 13.15
CA LYS A 126 -8.65 -10.11 14.50
C LYS A 126 -9.75 -9.04 14.58
N TYR A 127 -9.83 -8.17 13.61
CA TYR A 127 -10.64 -6.95 13.66
C TYR A 127 -11.78 -6.88 12.62
N GLY A 128 -11.85 -7.81 11.67
CA GLY A 128 -12.78 -7.76 10.54
C GLY A 128 -14.24 -7.66 10.95
N VAL A 129 -14.66 -8.42 11.98
CA VAL A 129 -16.05 -8.34 12.50
C VAL A 129 -16.34 -6.94 13.06
N GLY A 130 -15.35 -6.32 13.73
CA GLY A 130 -15.47 -4.94 14.24
C GLY A 130 -15.62 -3.93 13.09
N LEU A 131 -14.81 -4.08 12.04
CA LEU A 131 -14.89 -3.23 10.84
C LEU A 131 -16.24 -3.38 10.14
N LEU A 132 -16.74 -4.61 9.94
CA LEU A 132 -18.04 -4.85 9.32
C LEU A 132 -19.19 -4.26 10.15
N LYS A 133 -19.14 -4.40 11.48
CA LYS A 133 -20.12 -3.76 12.38
C LYS A 133 -20.05 -2.23 12.30
N GLY A 134 -18.83 -1.67 12.21
CA GLY A 134 -18.64 -0.23 12.03
C GLY A 134 -19.21 0.27 10.71
N MET A 135 -19.04 -0.49 9.63
CA MET A 135 -19.66 -0.21 8.32
C MET A 135 -21.18 -0.20 8.42
N GLY A 136 -21.78 -1.21 9.08
CA GLY A 136 -23.22 -1.28 9.29
C GLY A 136 -23.79 -0.12 10.12
N ARG A 137 -22.94 0.58 10.88
CA ARG A 137 -23.27 1.81 11.62
C ARG A 137 -22.99 3.11 10.85
N GLY A 138 -22.66 3.00 9.57
CA GLY A 138 -22.37 4.16 8.70
C GLY A 138 -20.95 4.73 8.82
N SER A 139 -20.01 4.05 9.44
CA SER A 139 -18.62 4.53 9.53
C SER A 139 -17.89 4.34 8.20
N PHE A 140 -17.66 5.43 7.47
CA PHE A 140 -16.87 5.43 6.24
C PHE A 140 -15.41 5.01 6.50
N SER A 141 -14.81 5.41 7.62
CA SER A 141 -13.43 5.01 7.98
C SER A 141 -13.31 3.48 8.17
N CYS A 142 -14.34 2.81 8.69
CA CYS A 142 -14.35 1.35 8.79
C CYS A 142 -14.46 0.70 7.40
N TYR A 143 -15.27 1.25 6.49
CA TYR A 143 -15.35 0.80 5.10
C TYR A 143 -14.01 0.95 4.38
N ASP A 144 -13.45 2.14 4.40
CA ASP A 144 -12.19 2.46 3.73
C ASP A 144 -11.02 1.61 4.27
N MET A 145 -10.97 1.40 5.59
CA MET A 145 -9.96 0.52 6.18
C MET A 145 -10.17 -0.94 5.80
N SER A 146 -11.42 -1.41 5.70
CA SER A 146 -11.70 -2.75 5.18
C SER A 146 -11.19 -2.91 3.75
N MET A 147 -11.38 -1.89 2.90
CA MET A 147 -10.85 -1.85 1.55
C MET A 147 -9.31 -1.73 1.50
N THR A 148 -8.69 -1.18 2.54
CA THR A 148 -7.21 -1.14 2.65
C THR A 148 -6.63 -2.50 3.04
N VAL A 149 -7.28 -3.23 3.94
CA VAL A 149 -6.79 -4.52 4.47
C VAL A 149 -7.12 -5.71 3.56
N LEU A 150 -8.30 -5.70 2.90
CA LEU A 150 -8.82 -6.81 2.12
C LEU A 150 -8.50 -6.86 0.62
N PRO A 151 -8.20 -5.75 -0.10
CA PRO A 151 -8.33 -5.73 -1.56
C PRO A 151 -7.47 -6.76 -2.29
N ALA A 152 -6.24 -6.97 -1.85
CA ALA A 152 -5.35 -7.94 -2.48
C ALA A 152 -5.93 -9.36 -2.42
N PHE A 153 -6.61 -9.73 -1.33
CA PHE A 153 -7.22 -11.05 -1.17
C PHE A 153 -8.55 -11.18 -1.90
N VAL A 154 -9.42 -10.17 -1.80
CA VAL A 154 -10.72 -10.19 -2.50
C VAL A 154 -10.50 -10.24 -4.00
N LEU A 155 -9.60 -9.42 -4.53
CA LEU A 155 -9.26 -9.44 -5.95
C LEU A 155 -8.62 -10.76 -6.36
N THR A 156 -7.68 -11.29 -5.57
CA THR A 156 -6.99 -12.56 -5.89
C THR A 156 -7.98 -13.74 -5.85
N VAL A 157 -8.79 -13.85 -4.80
CA VAL A 157 -9.80 -14.90 -4.68
C VAL A 157 -10.88 -14.74 -5.75
N GLY A 158 -11.34 -13.52 -5.99
CA GLY A 158 -12.31 -13.21 -7.06
C GLY A 158 -11.80 -13.63 -8.44
N LEU A 159 -10.55 -13.31 -8.75
CA LEU A 159 -9.92 -13.74 -10.01
C LEU A 159 -9.84 -15.28 -10.09
N ILE A 160 -9.38 -15.96 -9.05
CA ILE A 160 -9.29 -17.43 -9.04
C ILE A 160 -10.68 -18.05 -9.25
N VAL A 161 -11.69 -17.59 -8.51
CA VAL A 161 -13.06 -18.09 -8.65
C VAL A 161 -13.60 -17.84 -10.06
N THR A 162 -13.42 -16.64 -10.60
CA THR A 162 -13.85 -16.29 -11.95
C THR A 162 -13.20 -17.21 -12.99
N TYR A 163 -11.89 -17.43 -12.90
CA TYR A 163 -11.19 -18.31 -13.84
C TYR A 163 -11.59 -19.78 -13.68
N LEU A 164 -11.85 -20.26 -12.47
CA LEU A 164 -12.36 -21.62 -12.25
C LEU A 164 -13.76 -21.78 -12.86
N VAL A 165 -14.64 -20.81 -12.67
CA VAL A 165 -15.99 -20.82 -13.28
C VAL A 165 -15.88 -20.79 -14.80
N VAL A 166 -15.09 -19.89 -15.38
CA VAL A 166 -14.88 -19.82 -16.83
C VAL A 166 -14.31 -21.12 -17.35
N ALA A 167 -13.29 -21.70 -16.72
CA ALA A 167 -12.69 -22.97 -17.14
C ALA A 167 -13.69 -24.12 -17.07
N THR A 168 -14.56 -24.16 -16.06
CA THR A 168 -15.59 -25.21 -15.92
C THR A 168 -16.66 -25.08 -17.01
N VAL A 169 -17.17 -23.86 -17.23
CA VAL A 169 -18.18 -23.59 -18.25
C VAL A 169 -17.64 -23.93 -19.66
N THR A 170 -16.41 -23.49 -19.96
CA THR A 170 -15.77 -23.77 -21.24
C THR A 170 -15.53 -25.26 -21.48
N ALA A 171 -15.19 -26.01 -20.43
CA ALA A 171 -14.98 -27.45 -20.50
C ALA A 171 -16.32 -28.19 -20.74
N VAL A 172 -17.42 -27.75 -20.11
CA VAL A 172 -18.76 -28.34 -20.25
C VAL A 172 -19.38 -28.03 -21.61
N ASP A 173 -19.22 -26.77 -22.08
CA ASP A 173 -19.83 -26.31 -23.34
C ASP A 173 -18.98 -26.63 -24.59
N GLY A 174 -17.84 -27.30 -24.42
CA GLY A 174 -16.94 -27.66 -25.53
C GLY A 174 -16.34 -26.44 -26.25
N ILE A 175 -16.27 -25.28 -25.59
CA ILE A 175 -15.73 -24.04 -26.15
C ILE A 175 -14.22 -24.20 -26.39
N PRO A 176 -13.66 -23.80 -27.54
CA PRO A 176 -12.24 -23.85 -27.79
C PRO A 176 -11.45 -23.05 -26.75
N PHE A 177 -10.23 -23.48 -26.41
CA PHE A 177 -9.35 -22.82 -25.44
C PHE A 177 -8.98 -21.36 -25.81
N TRP A 178 -8.88 -21.07 -27.13
CA TRP A 178 -8.41 -19.77 -27.60
C TRP A 178 -9.24 -18.56 -27.16
N PRO A 179 -10.56 -18.55 -27.16
CA PRO A 179 -11.37 -17.46 -26.64
C PRO A 179 -11.06 -17.18 -25.17
N CYS A 180 -10.89 -18.22 -24.34
CA CYS A 180 -10.58 -18.08 -22.92
C CYS A 180 -9.22 -17.40 -22.71
N LEU A 181 -8.20 -17.81 -23.48
CA LEU A 181 -6.89 -17.18 -23.45
C LEU A 181 -6.97 -15.69 -23.83
N ILE A 182 -7.74 -15.34 -24.85
CA ILE A 182 -7.95 -13.95 -25.27
C ILE A 182 -8.60 -13.13 -24.14
N TYR A 183 -9.60 -13.66 -23.45
CA TYR A 183 -10.23 -12.97 -22.31
C TYR A 183 -9.25 -12.75 -21.15
N ILE A 184 -8.43 -13.75 -20.84
CA ILE A 184 -7.38 -13.63 -19.81
C ILE A 184 -6.38 -12.53 -20.19
N LEU A 185 -5.89 -12.53 -21.43
CA LEU A 185 -4.94 -11.53 -21.91
C LEU A 185 -5.54 -10.11 -21.91
N ARG A 186 -6.81 -9.98 -22.30
CA ARG A 186 -7.54 -8.70 -22.21
C ARG A 186 -7.69 -8.21 -20.78
N ALA A 187 -8.01 -9.09 -19.83
CA ALA A 187 -8.11 -8.73 -18.41
C ALA A 187 -6.76 -8.28 -17.84
N LEU A 188 -5.67 -9.00 -18.14
CA LEU A 188 -4.31 -8.60 -17.74
C LEU A 188 -3.89 -7.29 -18.37
N PHE A 189 -4.22 -7.06 -19.65
CA PHE A 189 -3.94 -5.79 -20.32
C PHE A 189 -4.75 -4.63 -19.72
N GLY A 190 -6.03 -4.83 -19.44
CA GLY A 190 -6.88 -3.83 -18.77
C GLY A 190 -6.36 -3.48 -17.38
N MET A 191 -5.91 -4.47 -16.62
CA MET A 191 -5.26 -4.23 -15.32
C MET A 191 -3.95 -3.45 -15.47
N TYR A 192 -3.11 -3.81 -16.46
CA TYR A 192 -1.89 -3.05 -16.78
C TYR A 192 -2.22 -1.59 -17.11
N GLN A 193 -3.20 -1.34 -17.98
CA GLN A 193 -3.61 0.02 -18.36
C GLN A 193 -4.09 0.83 -17.16
N THR A 194 -4.94 0.25 -16.29
CA THR A 194 -5.43 0.93 -15.09
C THR A 194 -4.29 1.31 -14.16
N LEU A 195 -3.38 0.39 -13.90
CA LEU A 195 -2.20 0.64 -13.06
C LEU A 195 -1.24 1.65 -13.70
N PHE A 196 -1.10 1.61 -15.04
CA PHE A 196 -0.30 2.58 -15.79
C PHE A 196 -0.86 4.00 -15.64
N ILE A 197 -2.18 4.17 -15.79
CA ILE A 197 -2.84 5.48 -15.63
C ILE A 197 -2.63 6.00 -14.20
N ILE A 198 -2.76 5.14 -13.18
CA ILE A 198 -2.51 5.51 -11.78
C ILE A 198 -1.03 5.93 -11.59
N GLY A 199 -0.09 5.16 -12.12
CA GLY A 199 1.34 5.47 -12.05
C GLY A 199 1.69 6.76 -12.81
N LEU A 200 1.14 6.94 -14.00
CA LEU A 200 1.33 8.15 -14.83
C LEU A 200 0.81 9.39 -14.11
N PHE A 201 -0.42 9.33 -13.63
CA PHE A 201 -1.03 10.44 -12.89
C PHE A 201 -0.20 10.81 -11.65
N THR A 202 0.25 9.80 -10.89
CA THR A 202 1.12 10.02 -9.73
C THR A 202 2.47 10.62 -10.15
N THR A 203 3.09 10.11 -11.21
CA THR A 203 4.38 10.62 -11.68
C THR A 203 4.28 12.07 -12.15
N VAL A 204 3.22 12.42 -12.89
CA VAL A 204 3.03 13.78 -13.43
C VAL A 204 2.74 14.79 -12.32
N THR A 205 1.85 14.45 -11.41
CA THR A 205 1.44 15.38 -10.34
C THR A 205 2.48 15.53 -9.22
N GLU A 206 3.30 14.50 -8.99
CA GLU A 206 4.35 14.50 -7.97
C GLU A 206 5.76 14.59 -8.61
N TRP A 207 5.83 15.12 -9.83
CA TRP A 207 7.07 15.19 -10.62
C TRP A 207 8.24 15.79 -9.87
N ASP A 208 8.02 16.88 -9.14
CA ASP A 208 9.04 17.61 -8.41
C ASP A 208 9.45 16.93 -7.10
N ASN A 209 8.60 16.03 -6.59
CA ASN A 209 8.86 15.23 -5.40
C ASN A 209 9.62 13.92 -5.72
N ILE A 210 9.76 13.56 -6.99
CA ILE A 210 10.50 12.38 -7.43
C ILE A 210 11.92 12.79 -7.82
N TYR A 211 12.91 12.43 -7.00
CA TYR A 211 14.31 12.83 -7.19
C TYR A 211 15.07 11.80 -8.05
N THR A 212 14.94 11.94 -9.38
CA THR A 212 15.71 11.15 -10.35
C THR A 212 15.68 11.83 -11.73
N SER A 213 16.43 11.30 -12.70
CA SER A 213 16.42 11.83 -14.07
C SER A 213 15.07 11.64 -14.77
N THR A 214 14.71 12.55 -15.67
CA THR A 214 13.48 12.51 -16.45
C THR A 214 13.27 11.17 -17.15
N GLY A 215 14.31 10.62 -17.79
CA GLY A 215 14.23 9.32 -18.46
C GLY A 215 13.85 8.18 -17.51
N LYS A 216 14.39 8.17 -16.28
CA LYS A 216 14.02 7.16 -15.27
C LYS A 216 12.60 7.34 -14.77
N LYS A 217 12.12 8.58 -14.58
CA LYS A 217 10.72 8.84 -14.18
C LYS A 217 9.77 8.23 -15.21
N ILE A 218 9.99 8.51 -16.49
CA ILE A 218 9.17 7.98 -17.59
C ILE A 218 9.26 6.46 -17.62
N TRP A 219 10.48 5.89 -17.66
CA TRP A 219 10.67 4.45 -17.75
C TRP A 219 10.02 3.67 -16.60
N TYR A 220 10.18 4.15 -15.36
CA TYR A 220 9.61 3.49 -14.20
C TYR A 220 8.09 3.63 -14.08
N THR A 221 7.50 4.63 -14.72
CA THR A 221 6.05 4.70 -14.88
C THR A 221 5.50 3.53 -15.70
N PHE A 222 6.21 3.13 -16.77
CA PHE A 222 5.84 1.95 -17.56
C PHE A 222 6.06 0.63 -16.80
N THR A 223 7.05 0.55 -15.92
CA THR A 223 7.33 -0.67 -15.15
C THR A 223 6.49 -0.77 -13.87
N PHE A 224 5.86 0.31 -13.41
CA PHE A 224 5.01 0.33 -12.21
C PHE A 224 3.86 -0.70 -12.26
N PRO A 225 3.11 -0.85 -13.36
CA PRO A 225 2.10 -1.90 -13.47
C PRO A 225 2.68 -3.29 -13.29
N LEU A 226 3.85 -3.57 -13.86
CA LEU A 226 4.51 -4.88 -13.72
C LEU A 226 4.87 -5.16 -12.26
N PHE A 227 5.40 -4.16 -11.56
CA PHE A 227 5.67 -4.25 -10.13
C PHE A 227 4.39 -4.59 -9.34
N MET A 228 3.29 -3.91 -9.62
CA MET A 228 2.01 -4.13 -8.94
C MET A 228 1.40 -5.51 -9.25
N ILE A 229 1.44 -5.96 -10.49
CA ILE A 229 0.92 -7.27 -10.92
C ILE A 229 1.64 -8.42 -10.19
N THR A 230 2.92 -8.27 -9.87
CA THR A 230 3.63 -9.28 -9.06
C THR A 230 3.05 -9.46 -7.66
N TYR A 231 2.15 -8.58 -7.20
CA TYR A 231 1.45 -8.74 -5.91
C TYR A 231 0.45 -9.91 -5.95
N ILE A 232 -0.08 -10.27 -7.11
CA ILE A 232 -1.03 -11.38 -7.28
C ILE A 232 -0.42 -12.71 -6.81
N PRO A 233 0.68 -13.20 -7.42
CA PRO A 233 1.29 -14.45 -6.98
C PRO A 233 1.82 -14.39 -5.53
N ILE A 234 2.26 -13.21 -5.06
CA ILE A 234 2.65 -13.00 -3.67
C ILE A 234 1.48 -13.20 -2.73
N SER A 235 0.31 -12.64 -3.05
CA SER A 235 -0.91 -12.77 -2.23
C SER A 235 -1.38 -14.22 -2.16
N VAL A 236 -1.33 -14.94 -3.29
CA VAL A 236 -1.64 -16.38 -3.32
C VAL A 236 -0.67 -17.17 -2.43
N ALA A 237 0.63 -16.94 -2.58
CA ALA A 237 1.65 -17.61 -1.78
C ALA A 237 1.48 -17.32 -0.28
N ALA A 238 1.07 -16.10 0.08
CA ALA A 238 0.84 -15.70 1.47
C ALA A 238 -0.32 -16.45 2.15
N LEU A 239 -1.29 -16.98 1.39
CA LEU A 239 -2.37 -17.81 1.94
C LEU A 239 -1.84 -19.11 2.56
N PHE A 240 -0.82 -19.69 1.95
CA PHE A 240 -0.30 -21.03 2.29
C PHE A 240 1.02 -21.00 3.06
N THR A 241 1.72 -19.86 3.12
CA THR A 241 3.06 -19.77 3.68
C THR A 241 3.04 -19.16 5.09
N LYS A 242 3.74 -19.79 6.04
CA LYS A 242 4.05 -19.18 7.34
C LYS A 242 5.20 -18.18 7.16
N VAL A 243 4.94 -16.93 7.45
CA VAL A 243 5.93 -15.85 7.31
C VAL A 243 6.50 -15.49 8.69
N LYS A 244 7.84 -15.43 8.79
CA LYS A 244 8.55 -14.89 9.96
C LYS A 244 9.07 -13.50 9.61
N TRP A 245 9.03 -12.60 10.56
CA TRP A 245 9.61 -11.27 10.40
C TRP A 245 11.14 -11.37 10.27
N LYS A 246 11.71 -10.68 9.30
CA LYS A 246 13.16 -10.49 9.15
C LYS A 246 13.40 -9.04 8.75
N PRO A 247 14.42 -8.37 9.30
CA PRO A 247 14.76 -7.00 8.93
C PRO A 247 15.14 -6.91 7.46
N ILE A 248 14.96 -5.73 6.88
CA ILE A 248 15.41 -5.39 5.52
C ILE A 248 16.83 -4.85 5.64
N GLU A 249 17.70 -5.27 4.73
CA GLU A 249 19.04 -4.69 4.60
C GLU A 249 18.90 -3.29 3.98
N HIS A 250 19.39 -2.29 4.69
CA HIS A 250 19.47 -0.91 4.22
C HIS A 250 20.90 -0.61 3.76
N HIS A 251 21.03 -0.02 2.58
CA HIS A 251 22.30 0.51 2.09
C HIS A 251 22.35 1.99 2.43
N ARG A 252 23.55 2.53 2.75
CA ARG A 252 23.73 3.94 3.08
C ARG A 252 23.12 4.83 1.99
N ALA A 253 22.25 5.76 2.39
CA ALA A 253 21.67 6.76 1.51
C ALA A 253 22.74 7.59 0.83
N ASP A 254 22.57 7.86 -0.46
CA ASP A 254 23.37 8.84 -1.17
C ASP A 254 23.06 10.24 -0.58
N ARG A 255 24.06 10.87 0.06
CA ARG A 255 23.95 12.16 0.76
C ARG A 255 23.42 13.27 -0.15
N LYS A 256 23.66 13.18 -1.47
CA LYS A 256 23.20 14.13 -2.48
C LYS A 256 21.67 14.25 -2.56
N VAL A 257 20.91 13.19 -2.34
CA VAL A 257 19.43 13.24 -2.39
C VAL A 257 18.89 14.06 -1.21
N LEU A 258 19.49 13.91 -0.04
CA LEU A 258 19.09 14.65 1.17
C LEU A 258 19.44 16.14 1.06
N GLU A 259 20.59 16.48 0.47
CA GLU A 259 21.02 17.87 0.26
C GLU A 259 20.14 18.59 -0.76
N THR A 260 19.71 17.90 -1.83
CA THR A 260 18.79 18.48 -2.85
C THR A 260 17.40 18.70 -2.25
N ALA A 261 16.92 17.81 -1.39
CA ALA A 261 15.65 17.95 -0.70
C ALA A 261 15.66 19.09 0.35
N ALA A 262 16.74 19.20 1.11
CA ALA A 262 16.90 20.25 2.11
C ALA A 262 17.02 21.66 1.50
N GLY A 263 17.66 21.79 0.32
CA GLY A 263 17.80 23.06 -0.39
C GLY A 263 16.50 23.60 -1.01
N ARG A 264 15.44 22.77 -1.11
CA ARG A 264 14.12 23.18 -1.64
C ARG A 264 13.10 23.52 -0.56
N SER A 265 13.26 23.02 0.67
CA SER A 265 12.36 23.35 1.78
C SER A 265 12.62 24.74 2.38
N GLY A 266 13.65 25.44 1.93
CA GLY A 266 14.02 26.79 2.35
C GLY A 266 13.66 27.91 1.35
N LYS A 267 12.80 27.62 0.36
CA LYS A 267 12.26 28.62 -0.56
C LYS A 267 10.70 28.62 -0.47
#